data_09b2a320573e532b9f26374494a38e1b
#
_entry.id   09b2a320573e532b9f26374494a38e1b
#
_cell.length_a   1.000
_cell.length_b   1.000
_cell.length_c   1.000
_cell.angle_alpha   90.00
_cell.angle_beta   90.00
_cell.angle_gamma   90.00
#
_symmetry.space_group_name_H-M   'P 1'
#
loop_
_entity.id
_entity.type
_entity.pdbx_description
1 polymer ?
#
loop_
_entity_poly.entity_id
_entity_poly.type
_entity_poly.pdbx_seq_one_letter_code
_entity_poly.pdbx_strand_id
1 'polypeptide(L)'
;MKTIKKQILLRTACVAFALVSSLTYAQNNTNTETTTQREGFIIEFSVGGGLISLEDSAGIQTFDKSQGTFVFPDLKLGYMLNENLAITAAIPGNIYEFQDNDRHFGGFIPSVQYWVKDRWWIHGGIGLAIDSPALYDIEDDVNDDWNFGCAVMASTGYEIYKKKNFALNVQSKLVLGRTSLTGDAHRDAVIFNVGLGFSWL
;
A
#
# COMPACT_ATOMS: atom_id res chain seq x y z
N MET A 1 1.34 -26.80 -13.50
CA MET A 1 1.19 -25.35 -13.28
C MET A 1 0.37 -24.99 -12.02
N LYS A 2 -0.77 -25.63 -11.72
CA LYS A 2 -1.58 -25.32 -10.50
C LYS A 2 -0.86 -25.57 -9.16
N THR A 3 0.08 -26.50 -9.08
CA THR A 3 0.78 -26.87 -7.84
C THR A 3 1.83 -25.85 -7.41
N ILE A 4 2.50 -25.21 -8.36
CA ILE A 4 3.56 -24.20 -8.09
C ILE A 4 2.94 -22.90 -7.54
N LYS A 5 1.80 -22.45 -8.09
CA LYS A 5 1.08 -21.26 -7.58
C LYS A 5 0.66 -21.44 -6.11
N LYS A 6 0.23 -22.65 -5.73
CA LYS A 6 -0.18 -22.96 -4.36
C LYS A 6 1.00 -22.96 -3.37
N GLN A 7 2.19 -23.38 -3.81
CA GLN A 7 3.40 -23.36 -2.96
C GLN A 7 3.95 -21.95 -2.74
N ILE A 8 3.88 -21.07 -3.74
CA ILE A 8 4.32 -19.68 -3.61
C ILE A 8 3.39 -18.93 -2.65
N LEU A 9 2.08 -19.08 -2.80
CA LEU A 9 1.09 -18.46 -1.91
C LEU A 9 1.28 -18.90 -0.45
N LEU A 10 1.55 -20.19 -0.24
CA LEU A 10 1.77 -20.75 1.11
C LEU A 10 3.07 -20.23 1.75
N ARG A 11 4.15 -20.07 0.97
CA ARG A 11 5.43 -19.54 1.44
C ARG A 11 5.33 -18.05 1.79
N THR A 12 4.61 -17.26 0.99
CA THR A 12 4.38 -15.82 1.28
C THR A 12 3.53 -15.64 2.54
N ALA A 13 2.49 -16.46 2.72
CA ALA A 13 1.67 -16.45 3.93
C ALA A 13 2.47 -16.84 5.18
N CYS A 14 3.38 -17.80 5.11
CA CYS A 14 4.23 -18.21 6.23
C CYS A 14 5.23 -17.12 6.64
N VAL A 15 5.80 -16.38 5.68
CA VAL A 15 6.73 -15.28 5.97
C VAL A 15 5.97 -14.11 6.63
N ALA A 16 4.78 -13.78 6.16
CA ALA A 16 3.93 -12.76 6.76
C ALA A 16 3.52 -13.14 8.20
N PHE A 17 3.20 -14.41 8.45
CA PHE A 17 2.84 -14.90 9.78
C PHE A 17 4.03 -14.94 10.75
N ALA A 18 5.24 -15.24 10.27
CA ALA A 18 6.47 -15.21 11.07
C ALA A 18 6.85 -13.78 11.49
N LEU A 19 6.62 -12.77 10.63
CA LEU A 19 6.84 -11.36 10.96
C LEU A 19 5.84 -10.86 12.02
N VAL A 20 4.58 -11.29 11.96
CA VAL A 20 3.57 -10.93 12.97
C VAL A 20 3.87 -11.57 14.33
N SER A 21 4.37 -12.81 14.37
CA SER A 21 4.69 -13.49 15.61
C SER A 21 5.96 -12.94 16.29
N SER A 22 6.93 -12.41 15.55
CA SER A 22 8.11 -11.77 16.13
C SER A 22 7.79 -10.41 16.77
N LEU A 23 6.76 -9.71 16.31
CA LEU A 23 6.28 -8.44 16.90
C LEU A 23 5.60 -8.65 18.25
N THR A 24 4.99 -9.81 18.49
CA THR A 24 4.37 -10.13 19.79
C THR A 24 5.40 -10.37 20.91
N TYR A 25 6.62 -10.79 20.60
CA TYR A 25 7.69 -10.98 21.59
C TYR A 25 8.34 -9.67 22.05
N ALA A 26 8.28 -8.61 21.24
CA ALA A 26 8.86 -7.30 21.57
C ALA A 26 8.03 -6.49 22.58
N GLN A 27 6.79 -6.89 22.89
CA GLN A 27 5.87 -6.14 23.72
C GLN A 27 6.10 -6.22 25.23
N ASN A 28 7.02 -7.02 25.73
CA ASN A 28 7.15 -7.27 27.18
C ASN A 28 8.10 -6.34 27.94
N ASN A 29 8.70 -5.31 27.35
CA ASN A 29 9.76 -4.55 28.02
C ASN A 29 9.74 -3.03 27.87
N THR A 30 8.59 -2.36 27.82
CA THR A 30 8.61 -0.89 28.01
C THR A 30 7.33 -0.39 28.65
N ASN A 31 7.30 -0.42 29.96
CA ASN A 31 6.38 0.38 30.76
C ASN A 31 6.90 1.81 30.84
N THR A 32 6.43 2.68 30.00
CA THR A 32 6.24 4.12 30.27
C THR A 32 5.14 4.60 29.34
N GLU A 33 3.90 4.46 29.78
CA GLU A 33 2.72 4.99 29.10
C GLU A 33 2.72 6.51 29.22
N THR A 34 3.30 7.19 28.26
CA THR A 34 2.85 8.53 27.91
C THR A 34 1.73 8.34 26.89
N THR A 35 0.49 8.31 27.36
CA THR A 35 -0.71 8.38 26.51
C THR A 35 -0.61 9.66 25.68
N THR A 36 -0.13 9.54 24.47
CA THR A 36 -0.11 10.66 23.53
C THR A 36 -1.50 10.76 22.97
N GLN A 37 -2.22 11.78 23.31
CA GLN A 37 -3.53 12.11 22.77
C GLN A 37 -3.36 12.35 21.27
N ARG A 38 -4.02 11.52 20.42
CA ARG A 38 -4.08 11.72 18.98
C ARG A 38 -5.25 12.62 18.69
N GLU A 39 -4.99 13.76 18.08
CA GLU A 39 -6.03 14.73 17.72
C GLU A 39 -5.63 15.59 16.53
N GLY A 40 -6.59 16.07 15.76
CA GLY A 40 -6.35 16.97 14.66
C GLY A 40 -6.03 16.29 13.34
N PHE A 41 -5.18 16.94 12.54
CA PHE A 41 -4.81 16.47 11.20
C PHE A 41 -3.73 15.41 11.26
N ILE A 42 -3.85 14.44 10.35
CA ILE A 42 -2.83 13.42 10.10
C ILE A 42 -2.21 13.69 8.73
N ILE A 43 -0.88 13.72 8.70
CA ILE A 43 -0.11 13.69 7.46
C ILE A 43 0.90 12.56 7.60
N GLU A 44 0.91 11.64 6.65
CA GLU A 44 1.89 10.56 6.60
C GLU A 44 2.51 10.48 5.21
N PHE A 45 3.81 10.32 5.19
CA PHE A 45 4.59 9.96 4.02
C PHE A 45 5.25 8.60 4.26
N SER A 46 5.20 7.71 3.27
CA SER A 46 5.82 6.40 3.40
C SER A 46 6.77 6.10 2.24
N VAL A 47 7.78 5.31 2.56
CA VAL A 47 8.74 4.76 1.59
C VAL A 47 8.88 3.27 1.83
N GLY A 48 9.05 2.52 0.77
CA GLY A 48 9.18 1.07 0.88
C GLY A 48 9.31 0.40 -0.47
N GLY A 49 9.11 -0.90 -0.45
CA GLY A 49 9.10 -1.72 -1.65
C GLY A 49 8.21 -2.93 -1.48
N GLY A 50 8.02 -3.66 -2.54
CA GLY A 50 7.14 -4.81 -2.52
C GLY A 50 7.11 -5.57 -3.83
N LEU A 51 5.98 -6.19 -4.07
CA LEU A 51 5.71 -6.97 -5.26
C LEU A 51 4.41 -6.49 -5.89
N ILE A 52 4.42 -6.32 -7.18
CA ILE A 52 3.23 -6.08 -8.00
C ILE A 52 3.03 -7.24 -8.97
N SER A 53 1.80 -7.72 -9.10
CA SER A 53 1.39 -8.71 -10.08
C SER A 53 0.23 -8.12 -10.87
N LEU A 54 0.38 -8.10 -12.18
CA LEU A 54 -0.60 -7.54 -13.11
C LEU A 54 -1.09 -8.64 -14.05
N GLU A 55 -2.37 -8.58 -14.43
CA GLU A 55 -3.00 -9.52 -15.37
C GLU A 55 -3.97 -8.74 -16.27
N ASP A 56 -3.76 -8.80 -17.59
CA ASP A 56 -4.63 -8.16 -18.57
C ASP A 56 -5.64 -9.16 -19.14
N SER A 57 -6.92 -8.82 -19.15
CA SER A 57 -8.02 -9.70 -19.55
C SER A 57 -8.02 -10.03 -21.05
N ALA A 58 -7.45 -9.19 -21.88
CA ALA A 58 -7.44 -9.35 -23.34
C ALA A 58 -6.37 -10.33 -23.86
N GLY A 59 -5.56 -10.90 -22.99
CA GLY A 59 -4.44 -11.78 -23.40
C GLY A 59 -3.35 -11.05 -24.18
N ILE A 60 -3.44 -9.73 -24.31
CA ILE A 60 -2.56 -8.91 -25.13
C ILE A 60 -1.19 -8.78 -24.46
N GLN A 61 -1.15 -8.86 -23.13
CA GLN A 61 0.09 -8.90 -22.37
C GLN A 61 -0.14 -9.53 -20.99
N THR A 62 0.19 -10.75 -20.86
CA THR A 62 0.25 -11.43 -19.57
C THR A 62 1.58 -11.09 -18.90
N PHE A 63 1.52 -10.44 -17.77
CA PHE A 63 2.67 -10.36 -16.88
C PHE A 63 2.87 -11.73 -16.23
N ASP A 64 3.69 -12.57 -16.82
CA ASP A 64 3.91 -13.96 -16.38
C ASP A 64 4.53 -14.05 -14.97
N LYS A 65 4.96 -12.95 -14.37
CA LYS A 65 5.64 -12.92 -13.07
C LYS A 65 5.33 -11.66 -12.28
N SER A 66 5.26 -11.81 -10.96
CA SER A 66 5.30 -10.66 -10.05
C SER A 66 6.63 -9.92 -10.19
N GLN A 67 6.57 -8.61 -10.29
CA GLN A 67 7.73 -7.73 -10.36
C GLN A 67 8.00 -7.10 -8.98
N GLY A 68 9.26 -6.71 -8.74
CA GLY A 68 9.58 -5.79 -7.66
C GLY A 68 8.99 -4.42 -7.96
N THR A 69 8.47 -3.75 -6.92
CA THR A 69 7.96 -2.38 -7.02
C THR A 69 8.58 -1.51 -5.94
N PHE A 70 8.81 -0.25 -6.27
CA PHE A 70 9.18 0.78 -5.33
C PHE A 70 7.96 1.65 -5.01
N VAL A 71 7.78 1.96 -3.74
CA VAL A 71 6.62 2.74 -3.26
C VAL A 71 6.97 4.21 -3.27
N PHE A 72 6.40 4.96 -4.23
CA PHE A 72 6.58 6.41 -4.37
C PHE A 72 5.59 7.01 -5.39
N PRO A 73 4.91 8.14 -5.09
CA PRO A 73 4.69 8.64 -3.73
C PRO A 73 3.68 7.77 -2.98
N ASP A 74 3.81 7.71 -1.66
CA ASP A 74 2.79 7.10 -0.80
C ASP A 74 2.45 8.09 0.31
N LEU A 75 1.33 8.76 0.13
CA LEU A 75 0.85 9.83 1.02
C LEU A 75 -0.47 9.40 1.67
N LYS A 76 -0.66 9.83 2.90
CA LYS A 76 -1.93 9.70 3.61
C LYS A 76 -2.22 11.02 4.33
N LEU A 77 -3.39 11.57 4.06
CA LEU A 77 -3.92 12.77 4.71
C LEU A 77 -5.19 12.40 5.46
N GLY A 78 -5.42 12.96 6.63
CA GLY A 78 -6.63 12.63 7.38
C GLY A 78 -6.90 13.53 8.56
N TYR A 79 -7.93 13.16 9.29
CA TYR A 79 -8.36 13.83 10.50
C TYR A 79 -8.82 12.85 11.56
N MET A 80 -8.37 13.04 12.81
CA MET A 80 -8.77 12.24 13.94
C MET A 80 -10.22 12.56 14.32
N LEU A 81 -11.08 11.56 14.36
CA LEU A 81 -12.44 11.66 14.87
C LEU A 81 -12.48 11.47 16.38
N ASN A 82 -11.58 10.64 16.90
CA ASN A 82 -11.32 10.41 18.31
C ASN A 82 -9.91 9.80 18.47
N GLU A 83 -9.47 9.51 19.68
CA GLU A 83 -8.12 9.00 19.97
C GLU A 83 -7.71 7.73 19.20
N ASN A 84 -8.68 6.95 18.74
CA ASN A 84 -8.43 5.65 18.08
C ASN A 84 -8.93 5.57 16.65
N LEU A 85 -9.65 6.57 16.14
CA LEU A 85 -10.30 6.52 14.84
C LEU A 85 -10.00 7.77 14.03
N ALA A 86 -9.56 7.58 12.80
CA ALA A 86 -9.37 8.64 11.81
C ALA A 86 -10.06 8.33 10.50
N ILE A 87 -10.56 9.37 9.85
CA ILE A 87 -10.88 9.34 8.42
C ILE A 87 -9.68 9.84 7.64
N THR A 88 -9.36 9.17 6.54
CA THR A 88 -8.16 9.45 5.77
C THR A 88 -8.43 9.39 4.28
N ALA A 89 -7.56 9.99 3.50
CA ALA A 89 -7.41 9.77 2.07
C ALA A 89 -5.98 9.26 1.84
N ALA A 90 -5.86 8.06 1.30
CA ALA A 90 -4.58 7.48 0.93
C ALA A 90 -4.34 7.67 -0.57
N ILE A 91 -3.09 7.98 -0.93
CA ILE A 91 -2.60 8.14 -2.30
C ILE A 91 -1.42 7.16 -2.44
N PRO A 92 -1.70 5.84 -2.54
CA PRO A 92 -0.66 4.86 -2.74
C PRO A 92 -0.07 5.00 -4.14
N GLY A 93 1.23 4.79 -4.29
CA GLY A 93 1.91 4.77 -5.56
C GLY A 93 2.96 3.68 -5.63
N ASN A 94 2.98 2.95 -6.75
CA ASN A 94 3.89 1.84 -6.98
C ASN A 94 4.45 1.96 -8.40
N ILE A 95 5.76 2.05 -8.51
CA ILE A 95 6.45 2.12 -9.79
C ILE A 95 6.76 0.69 -10.23
N TYR A 96 6.50 0.39 -11.49
CA TYR A 96 6.76 -0.90 -12.12
C TYR A 96 7.18 -0.71 -13.58
N GLU A 97 7.94 -1.65 -14.12
CA GLU A 97 8.40 -1.63 -15.51
C GLU A 97 7.40 -2.32 -16.43
N PHE A 98 7.11 -1.70 -17.56
CA PHE A 98 6.24 -2.22 -18.60
C PHE A 98 6.78 -1.84 -19.99
N GLN A 99 7.20 -2.82 -20.80
CA GLN A 99 7.76 -2.60 -22.14
C GLN A 99 8.93 -1.60 -22.16
N ASP A 100 9.90 -1.78 -21.27
CA ASP A 100 11.08 -0.92 -21.10
C ASP A 100 10.76 0.53 -20.65
N ASN A 101 9.51 0.81 -20.23
CA ASN A 101 9.08 2.10 -19.67
C ASN A 101 8.60 1.94 -18.23
N ASP A 102 8.85 2.94 -17.41
CA ASP A 102 8.34 3.00 -16.06
C ASP A 102 6.88 3.46 -16.05
N ARG A 103 6.04 2.70 -15.37
CA ARG A 103 4.63 3.03 -15.11
C ARG A 103 4.38 3.15 -13.61
N HIS A 104 3.31 3.84 -13.29
CA HIS A 104 2.86 4.09 -11.94
C HIS A 104 1.46 3.51 -11.73
N PHE A 105 1.32 2.55 -10.82
CA PHE A 105 0.02 2.08 -10.35
C PHE A 105 -0.26 2.66 -8.98
N GLY A 106 -1.32 3.46 -8.89
CA GLY A 106 -1.69 4.15 -7.67
C GLY A 106 -3.17 4.44 -7.59
N GLY A 107 -3.53 5.54 -6.91
CA GLY A 107 -4.91 5.94 -6.85
C GLY A 107 -5.22 6.96 -5.77
N PHE A 108 -6.53 7.21 -5.60
CA PHE A 108 -7.08 8.02 -4.52
C PHE A 108 -8.11 7.18 -3.74
N ILE A 109 -7.78 6.84 -2.49
CA ILE A 109 -8.55 5.88 -1.70
C ILE A 109 -9.03 6.53 -0.39
N PRO A 110 -10.28 7.03 -0.35
CA PRO A 110 -10.95 7.35 0.91
C PRO A 110 -10.93 6.13 1.84
N SER A 111 -10.54 6.32 3.08
CA SER A 111 -10.21 5.21 3.98
C SER A 111 -10.43 5.56 5.44
N VAL A 112 -10.37 4.55 6.28
CA VAL A 112 -10.49 4.66 7.73
C VAL A 112 -9.30 3.99 8.38
N GLN A 113 -8.69 4.66 9.35
CA GLN A 113 -7.62 4.10 10.19
C GLN A 113 -8.12 3.95 11.62
N TYR A 114 -7.86 2.78 12.21
CA TYR A 114 -8.22 2.46 13.58
C TYR A 114 -7.02 1.93 14.34
N TRP A 115 -6.72 2.53 15.50
CA TRP A 115 -5.70 2.03 16.43
C TRP A 115 -6.32 0.96 17.33
N VAL A 116 -5.96 -0.29 17.05
CA VAL A 116 -6.40 -1.47 17.81
C VAL A 116 -5.76 -1.49 19.20
N LYS A 117 -4.54 -1.00 19.29
CA LYS A 117 -3.76 -0.78 20.53
C LYS A 117 -2.99 0.53 20.40
N ASP A 118 -2.39 1.00 21.47
CA ASP A 118 -1.68 2.29 21.50
C ASP A 118 -0.70 2.51 20.34
N ARG A 119 -0.03 1.46 19.87
CA ARG A 119 0.95 1.57 18.78
C ARG A 119 0.61 0.79 17.52
N TRP A 120 -0.44 -0.01 17.55
CA TRP A 120 -0.83 -0.86 16.43
C TRP A 120 -2.12 -0.38 15.80
N TRP A 121 -2.05 -0.11 14.51
CA TRP A 121 -3.19 0.34 13.75
C TRP A 121 -3.49 -0.59 12.55
N ILE A 122 -4.75 -0.57 12.14
CA ILE A 122 -5.26 -1.13 10.89
C ILE A 122 -5.87 0.00 10.08
N HIS A 123 -5.81 -0.11 8.77
CA HIS A 123 -6.28 0.92 7.86
C HIS A 123 -6.85 0.28 6.61
N GLY A 124 -7.91 0.82 6.03
CA GLY A 124 -8.49 0.29 4.81
C GLY A 124 -9.49 1.22 4.17
N GLY A 125 -9.69 1.02 2.87
CA GLY A 125 -10.60 1.85 2.09
C GLY A 125 -10.85 1.32 0.69
N ILE A 126 -11.76 1.98 0.00
CA ILE A 126 -12.14 1.70 -1.39
C ILE A 126 -12.13 3.03 -2.14
N GLY A 127 -11.59 3.04 -3.36
CA GLY A 127 -11.47 4.27 -4.13
C GLY A 127 -11.09 4.06 -5.58
N LEU A 128 -10.53 5.10 -6.16
CA LEU A 128 -10.09 5.15 -7.55
C LEU A 128 -8.72 4.49 -7.70
N ALA A 129 -8.59 3.56 -8.65
CA ALA A 129 -7.32 3.07 -9.17
C ALA A 129 -6.90 3.92 -10.37
N ILE A 130 -5.61 4.18 -10.48
CA ILE A 130 -4.98 4.91 -11.59
C ILE A 130 -3.75 4.13 -12.02
N ASP A 131 -3.67 3.76 -13.29
CA ASP A 131 -2.48 3.22 -13.93
C ASP A 131 -2.05 4.19 -15.02
N SER A 132 -0.89 4.79 -14.86
CA SER A 132 -0.38 5.87 -15.71
C SER A 132 1.10 5.68 -16.04
N PRO A 133 1.63 6.35 -17.07
CA PRO A 133 3.06 6.54 -17.22
C PRO A 133 3.68 7.15 -15.96
N ALA A 134 4.92 6.79 -15.62
CA ALA A 134 5.65 7.47 -14.56
C ALA A 134 5.93 8.92 -14.98
N LEU A 135 5.68 9.89 -14.09
CA LEU A 135 5.77 11.32 -14.41
C LEU A 135 7.17 11.79 -14.88
N TYR A 136 8.20 11.00 -14.62
CA TYR A 136 9.57 11.28 -15.01
C TYR A 136 10.02 10.51 -16.28
N ASP A 137 9.18 9.62 -16.80
CA ASP A 137 9.44 8.74 -17.94
C ASP A 137 8.36 8.93 -19.03
N ILE A 138 7.94 10.15 -19.24
CA ILE A 138 7.01 10.54 -20.30
C ILE A 138 7.86 10.80 -21.56
N GLU A 139 8.17 9.75 -22.30
CA GLU A 139 8.70 9.86 -23.65
C GLU A 139 7.57 9.91 -24.67
N ASP A 140 7.69 10.82 -25.65
CA ASP A 140 6.69 11.07 -26.68
C ASP A 140 6.31 9.78 -27.43
N ASP A 141 5.02 9.49 -27.52
CA ASP A 141 4.33 8.59 -28.47
C ASP A 141 4.16 7.08 -28.11
N VAL A 142 4.68 6.54 -27.02
CA VAL A 142 4.43 5.12 -26.70
C VAL A 142 3.96 4.94 -25.26
N ASN A 143 2.70 4.50 -25.06
CA ASN A 143 2.06 4.21 -23.77
C ASN A 143 1.67 5.41 -22.89
N ASP A 144 1.20 6.51 -23.46
CA ASP A 144 0.68 7.68 -22.73
C ASP A 144 -0.71 7.45 -22.10
N ASP A 145 -1.28 6.26 -22.21
CA ASP A 145 -2.62 5.99 -21.74
C ASP A 145 -2.74 6.02 -20.21
N TRP A 146 -3.63 6.86 -19.73
CA TRP A 146 -4.10 6.89 -18.36
C TRP A 146 -5.30 5.98 -18.20
N ASN A 147 -5.18 4.94 -17.42
CA ASN A 147 -6.22 3.97 -17.17
C ASN A 147 -6.82 4.17 -15.78
N PHE A 148 -8.13 4.23 -15.70
CA PHE A 148 -8.85 4.46 -14.45
C PHE A 148 -9.72 3.26 -14.09
N GLY A 149 -9.98 3.09 -12.79
CA GLY A 149 -10.83 2.03 -12.32
C GLY A 149 -11.08 2.08 -10.82
N CYS A 150 -11.21 0.93 -10.18
CA CYS A 150 -11.44 0.86 -8.74
C CYS A 150 -10.33 0.08 -8.02
N ALA A 151 -10.08 0.47 -6.77
CA ALA A 151 -9.15 -0.22 -5.90
C ALA A 151 -9.72 -0.42 -4.51
N VAL A 152 -9.31 -1.52 -3.88
CA VAL A 152 -9.51 -1.79 -2.45
C VAL A 152 -8.14 -1.88 -1.80
N MET A 153 -7.98 -1.25 -0.66
CA MET A 153 -6.72 -1.24 0.08
C MET A 153 -6.95 -1.68 1.53
N ALA A 154 -6.04 -2.50 2.03
CA ALA A 154 -5.92 -2.83 3.44
C ALA A 154 -4.45 -2.70 3.87
N SER A 155 -4.21 -2.10 5.01
CA SER A 155 -2.86 -1.99 5.56
C SER A 155 -2.86 -2.07 7.08
N THR A 156 -1.71 -2.37 7.64
CA THR A 156 -1.48 -2.39 9.08
C THR A 156 -0.07 -1.91 9.37
N GLY A 157 0.12 -1.27 10.51
CA GLY A 157 1.42 -0.80 10.92
C GLY A 157 1.58 -0.74 12.43
N TYR A 158 2.83 -0.68 12.83
CA TYR A 158 3.23 -0.58 14.22
C TYR A 158 4.15 0.63 14.41
N GLU A 159 3.80 1.54 15.31
CA GLU A 159 4.58 2.73 15.66
C GLU A 159 5.81 2.31 16.49
N ILE A 160 6.96 2.16 15.84
CA ILE A 160 8.23 1.76 16.49
C ILE A 160 8.85 2.92 17.29
N TYR A 161 8.54 4.15 16.90
CA TYR A 161 8.94 5.36 17.61
C TYR A 161 7.78 6.34 17.61
N LYS A 162 7.53 6.99 18.76
CA LYS A 162 6.48 8.00 18.92
C LYS A 162 6.96 9.09 19.86
N LYS A 163 6.84 10.34 19.44
CA LYS A 163 7.21 11.50 20.25
C LYS A 163 6.31 12.67 19.92
N LYS A 164 5.53 13.14 20.88
CA LYS A 164 4.56 14.22 20.70
C LYS A 164 3.69 13.98 19.44
N ASN A 165 3.86 14.79 18.43
CA ASN A 165 3.08 14.80 17.19
C ASN A 165 3.74 14.02 16.05
N PHE A 166 4.77 13.22 16.32
CA PHE A 166 5.50 12.43 15.30
C PHE A 166 5.54 10.97 15.67
N ALA A 167 5.27 10.12 14.69
CA ALA A 167 5.45 8.67 14.79
C ALA A 167 6.21 8.12 13.58
N LEU A 168 7.14 7.19 13.85
CA LEU A 168 7.76 6.34 12.84
C LEU A 168 7.15 4.96 12.95
N ASN A 169 6.63 4.44 11.88
CA ASN A 169 5.99 3.13 11.86
C ASN A 169 6.60 2.20 10.81
N VAL A 170 6.57 0.91 11.09
CA VAL A 170 6.75 -0.17 10.11
C VAL A 170 5.38 -0.58 9.67
N GLN A 171 5.15 -0.69 8.37
CA GLN A 171 3.83 -1.00 7.83
C GLN A 171 3.88 -2.02 6.70
N SER A 172 2.78 -2.71 6.51
CA SER A 172 2.50 -3.53 5.33
C SER A 172 1.16 -3.12 4.72
N LYS A 173 1.07 -3.19 3.39
CA LYS A 173 -0.07 -2.75 2.61
C LYS A 173 -0.37 -3.75 1.50
N LEU A 174 -1.64 -4.07 1.35
CA LEU A 174 -2.19 -4.83 0.22
C LEU A 174 -3.13 -3.92 -0.55
N VAL A 175 -2.94 -3.83 -1.86
CA VAL A 175 -3.85 -3.14 -2.77
C VAL A 175 -4.32 -4.13 -3.82
N LEU A 176 -5.62 -4.17 -4.04
CA LEU A 176 -6.26 -4.90 -5.12
C LEU A 176 -6.91 -3.85 -6.02
N GLY A 177 -6.50 -3.79 -7.28
CA GLY A 177 -7.01 -2.79 -8.21
C GLY A 177 -7.43 -3.40 -9.53
N ARG A 178 -8.37 -2.74 -10.20
CA ARG A 178 -8.78 -3.03 -11.58
C ARG A 178 -8.89 -1.72 -12.31
N THR A 179 -8.23 -1.59 -13.45
CA THR A 179 -8.33 -0.45 -14.36
C THR A 179 -8.87 -0.89 -15.72
N SER A 180 -9.64 -0.02 -16.36
CA SER A 180 -10.15 -0.24 -17.72
C SER A 180 -9.05 0.10 -18.72
N LEU A 181 -8.85 -0.75 -19.71
CA LEU A 181 -7.99 -0.52 -20.86
C LEU A 181 -8.82 -0.14 -22.08
N THR A 182 -8.18 0.18 -23.20
CA THR A 182 -8.84 0.47 -24.45
C THR A 182 -9.70 -0.72 -24.92
N GLY A 183 -10.94 -0.46 -25.35
CA GLY A 183 -11.92 -1.48 -25.66
C GLY A 183 -12.61 -2.04 -24.40
N ASP A 184 -12.98 -3.32 -24.43
CA ASP A 184 -13.61 -4.01 -23.30
C ASP A 184 -12.60 -4.69 -22.37
N ALA A 185 -11.32 -4.39 -22.52
CA ALA A 185 -10.24 -4.99 -21.73
C ALA A 185 -10.08 -4.30 -20.36
N HIS A 186 -9.53 -5.05 -19.40
CA HIS A 186 -9.17 -4.52 -18.09
C HIS A 186 -7.84 -5.11 -17.60
N ARG A 187 -7.18 -4.38 -16.72
CA ARG A 187 -5.96 -4.80 -16.02
C ARG A 187 -6.27 -4.99 -14.55
N ASP A 188 -6.02 -6.18 -14.03
CA ASP A 188 -6.09 -6.50 -12.63
C ASP A 188 -4.70 -6.35 -11.99
N ALA A 189 -4.64 -5.72 -10.81
CA ALA A 189 -3.42 -5.52 -10.05
C ALA A 189 -3.55 -6.09 -8.64
N VAL A 190 -2.54 -6.82 -8.20
CA VAL A 190 -2.35 -7.25 -6.81
C VAL A 190 -0.99 -6.74 -6.35
N ILE A 191 -0.98 -5.89 -5.34
CA ILE A 191 0.22 -5.22 -4.86
C ILE A 191 0.38 -5.49 -3.37
N PHE A 192 1.56 -5.94 -2.97
CA PHE A 192 1.93 -6.11 -1.57
C PHE A 192 3.21 -5.34 -1.28
N ASN A 193 3.14 -4.42 -0.32
CA ASN A 193 4.25 -3.56 0.08
C ASN A 193 4.59 -3.70 1.55
N VAL A 194 5.87 -3.47 1.87
CA VAL A 194 6.39 -3.27 3.23
C VAL A 194 7.25 -2.02 3.22
N GLY A 195 7.13 -1.20 4.25
CA GLY A 195 7.86 0.06 4.30
C GLY A 195 7.87 0.73 5.67
N LEU A 196 8.44 1.92 5.65
CA LEU A 196 8.47 2.85 6.78
C LEU A 196 7.54 4.01 6.52
N GLY A 197 6.72 4.36 7.51
CA GLY A 197 5.84 5.51 7.48
C GLY A 197 6.28 6.57 8.49
N PHE A 198 6.25 7.81 8.07
CA PHE A 198 6.56 8.99 8.87
C PHE A 198 5.26 9.78 9.03
N SER A 199 4.67 9.73 10.23
CA SER A 199 3.36 10.31 10.51
C SER A 199 3.49 11.53 11.42
N TRP A 200 2.75 12.57 11.11
CA TRP A 200 2.50 13.72 11.97
C TRP A 200 1.01 13.72 12.35
N LEU A 201 0.78 13.83 13.66
CA LEU A 201 -0.53 13.68 14.31
C LEU A 201 -0.84 14.90 15.16
#